data_71f86dae4b04b304603c1419aaef4ae0
#
_entry.id   71f86dae4b04b304603c1419aaef4ae0
#
_cell.length_a   1.000
_cell.length_b   1.000
_cell.length_c   1.000
_cell.angle_alpha   90.00
_cell.angle_beta   90.00
_cell.angle_gamma   90.00
#
_symmetry.space_group_name_H-M   'P 1'
#
loop_
_entity.id
_entity.type
_entity.pdbx_description
1 polymer ?
#
loop_
_entity_poly.entity_id
_entity_poly.type
_entity_poly.pdbx_seq_one_letter_code
_entity_poly.pdbx_strand_id
1 'polypeptide(L)'
;MNTSSQGTVRKWGLALLPLALLLADLALLSAQATHPDAAWATLPFKITARLLAIAFALALWFWTQALIGSRKGGPAIGDALHDWTEPWNTHLQSRPKLANAILIVSSAFIDFFGLFLIAAGLFGPTLRPFVGLLVVFVFRQICQALCTLPIPPRMIWRNPGFPSLLVTYGVANDFFISGHTAIAVLGAIEISRLFPWPFGLAAALVAFGEALMVIVLRAHYTLDVLAAIAASFCAATFALHLCAAFGI
;
A
#
# COMPACT_ATOMS: atom_id res chain seq x y z
N MET A 1 17.56 31.47 8.54
CA MET A 1 17.49 29.97 8.42
C MET A 1 16.22 29.51 9.08
N ASN A 2 15.37 28.84 8.33
CA ASN A 2 13.93 28.68 8.63
C ASN A 2 13.69 27.58 9.66
N THR A 3 13.21 27.90 10.85
CA THR A 3 12.88 26.96 11.93
C THR A 3 11.86 25.88 11.53
N SER A 4 11.08 26.12 10.45
CA SER A 4 10.11 25.16 9.91
C SER A 4 10.78 23.94 9.22
N SER A 5 11.93 24.10 8.57
CA SER A 5 12.63 23.04 7.89
C SER A 5 13.29 22.05 8.85
N GLN A 6 13.85 22.54 9.96
CA GLN A 6 14.45 21.70 10.99
C GLN A 6 13.42 20.81 11.72
N GLY A 7 12.22 21.36 11.96
CA GLY A 7 11.11 20.59 12.55
C GLY A 7 10.65 19.44 11.65
N THR A 8 10.65 19.65 10.35
CA THR A 8 10.26 18.64 9.35
C THR A 8 11.31 17.53 9.23
N VAL A 9 12.59 17.88 9.09
CA VAL A 9 13.69 16.90 9.01
C VAL A 9 13.77 16.03 10.27
N ARG A 10 13.57 16.61 11.46
CA ARG A 10 13.52 15.87 12.72
C ARG A 10 12.34 14.88 12.79
N LYS A 11 11.16 15.26 12.25
CA LYS A 11 9.98 14.38 12.17
C LYS A 11 10.22 13.21 11.21
N TRP A 12 10.90 13.43 10.09
CA TRP A 12 11.23 12.37 9.14
C TRP A 12 12.36 11.46 9.64
N GLY A 13 13.33 11.98 10.40
CA GLY A 13 14.36 11.18 11.05
C GLY A 13 13.77 10.17 12.06
N LEU A 14 12.73 10.56 12.79
CA LEU A 14 11.98 9.65 13.66
C LEU A 14 11.20 8.58 12.86
N ALA A 15 10.86 8.83 11.59
CA ALA A 15 10.21 7.84 10.73
C ALA A 15 11.13 6.69 10.27
N LEU A 16 12.45 6.85 10.38
CA LEU A 16 13.43 5.80 10.07
C LEU A 16 13.68 4.84 11.23
N LEU A 17 13.39 5.27 12.47
CA LEU A 17 13.56 4.42 13.67
C LEU A 17 12.75 3.12 13.57
N PRO A 18 11.53 3.12 13.11
CA PRO A 18 10.72 1.94 12.92
C PRO A 18 11.18 0.99 11.83
N LEU A 19 11.76 1.50 10.76
CA LEU A 19 12.38 0.65 9.74
C LEU A 19 13.57 -0.11 10.36
N ALA A 20 14.36 0.56 11.22
CA ALA A 20 15.46 -0.08 11.94
C ALA A 20 14.95 -1.15 12.93
N LEU A 21 13.86 -0.89 13.64
CA LEU A 21 13.23 -1.86 14.54
C LEU A 21 12.64 -3.05 13.78
N LEU A 22 11.99 -2.81 12.63
CA LEU A 22 11.50 -3.89 11.78
C LEU A 22 12.65 -4.76 11.23
N LEU A 23 13.75 -4.14 10.81
CA LEU A 23 14.94 -4.87 10.37
C LEU A 23 15.57 -5.68 11.54
N ALA A 24 15.52 -5.16 12.77
CA ALA A 24 15.92 -5.89 13.96
C ALA A 24 14.99 -7.07 14.26
N ASP A 25 13.67 -6.90 14.11
CA ASP A 25 12.69 -7.99 14.25
C ASP A 25 12.85 -9.05 13.15
N LEU A 26 13.11 -8.64 11.91
CA LEU A 26 13.43 -9.56 10.81
C LEU A 26 14.74 -10.32 11.07
N ALA A 27 15.75 -9.66 11.65
CA ALA A 27 17.00 -10.28 12.06
C ALA A 27 16.79 -11.29 13.21
N LEU A 28 15.93 -10.97 14.19
CA LEU A 28 15.52 -11.89 15.25
C LEU A 28 14.78 -13.10 14.70
N LEU A 29 13.85 -12.90 13.76
CA LEU A 29 13.13 -13.98 13.08
C LEU A 29 14.08 -14.86 12.25
N SER A 30 15.13 -14.29 11.63
CA SER A 30 16.13 -15.06 10.90
C SER A 30 17.03 -15.88 11.83
N ALA A 31 17.45 -15.30 12.97
CA ALA A 31 18.20 -16.02 14.00
C ALA A 31 17.41 -17.22 14.54
N GLN A 32 16.07 -17.15 14.53
CA GLN A 32 15.20 -18.29 14.89
C GLN A 32 15.26 -19.43 13.87
N ALA A 33 15.41 -19.13 12.60
CA ALA A 33 15.52 -20.15 11.56
C ALA A 33 16.82 -20.96 11.69
N THR A 34 17.88 -20.35 12.24
CA THR A 34 19.19 -20.99 12.46
C THR A 34 19.28 -21.79 13.77
N HIS A 35 18.37 -21.57 14.73
CA HIS A 35 18.34 -22.26 16.01
C HIS A 35 16.93 -22.76 16.36
N PRO A 36 16.43 -23.81 15.67
CA PRO A 36 15.06 -24.30 15.80
C PRO A 36 14.70 -24.83 17.20
N ASP A 37 15.71 -25.25 17.99
CA ASP A 37 15.53 -25.85 19.31
C ASP A 37 15.47 -24.80 20.47
N ALA A 38 15.65 -23.52 20.15
CA ALA A 38 15.58 -22.48 21.16
C ALA A 38 14.11 -22.26 21.61
N ALA A 39 13.91 -21.92 22.90
CA ALA A 39 12.59 -21.69 23.48
C ALA A 39 11.76 -20.62 22.72
N TRP A 40 12.43 -19.66 22.07
CA TRP A 40 11.84 -18.63 21.22
C TRP A 40 11.47 -19.12 19.79
N ALA A 41 11.85 -20.35 19.40
CA ALA A 41 11.46 -20.95 18.11
C ALA A 41 10.02 -21.53 18.14
N THR A 42 9.32 -21.45 19.27
CA THR A 42 7.96 -21.96 19.41
C THR A 42 6.97 -21.18 18.54
N LEU A 43 5.92 -21.89 18.05
CA LEU A 43 4.89 -21.28 17.21
C LEU A 43 4.22 -20.03 17.83
N PRO A 44 3.85 -20.04 19.14
CA PRO A 44 3.27 -18.85 19.78
C PRO A 44 4.22 -17.64 19.76
N PHE A 45 5.51 -17.83 19.97
CA PHE A 45 6.49 -16.75 19.93
C PHE A 45 6.61 -16.16 18.51
N LYS A 46 6.68 -17.02 17.48
CA LYS A 46 6.74 -16.56 16.07
C LYS A 46 5.51 -15.74 15.68
N ILE A 47 4.32 -16.21 16.06
CA ILE A 47 3.07 -15.47 15.80
C ILE A 47 3.08 -14.14 16.54
N THR A 48 3.49 -14.11 17.81
CA THR A 48 3.53 -12.88 18.59
C THR A 48 4.53 -11.87 18.00
N ALA A 49 5.73 -12.29 17.63
CA ALA A 49 6.73 -11.43 17.00
C ALA A 49 6.22 -10.86 15.67
N ARG A 50 5.58 -11.69 14.81
CA ARG A 50 4.98 -11.24 13.56
C ARG A 50 3.82 -10.25 13.78
N LEU A 51 2.97 -10.50 14.77
CA LEU A 51 1.89 -9.57 15.14
C LEU A 51 2.42 -8.21 15.57
N LEU A 52 3.47 -8.19 16.41
CA LEU A 52 4.10 -6.95 16.87
C LEU A 52 4.74 -6.18 15.70
N ALA A 53 5.46 -6.87 14.81
CA ALA A 53 6.05 -6.27 13.62
C ALA A 53 4.99 -5.66 12.70
N ILE A 54 3.89 -6.38 12.45
CA ILE A 54 2.76 -5.92 11.64
C ILE A 54 2.07 -4.71 12.29
N ALA A 55 1.72 -4.79 13.58
CA ALA A 55 1.07 -3.70 14.31
C ALA A 55 1.91 -2.41 14.27
N PHE A 56 3.21 -2.57 14.46
CA PHE A 56 4.16 -1.47 14.44
C PHE A 56 4.28 -0.84 13.03
N ALA A 57 4.40 -1.66 11.98
CA ALA A 57 4.46 -1.19 10.61
C ALA A 57 3.18 -0.43 10.20
N LEU A 58 2.00 -0.92 10.61
CA LEU A 58 0.73 -0.25 10.39
C LEU A 58 0.64 1.09 11.15
N ALA A 59 1.03 1.13 12.41
CA ALA A 59 1.06 2.37 13.19
C ALA A 59 1.95 3.44 12.54
N LEU A 60 3.12 3.03 12.06
CA LEU A 60 4.04 3.90 11.33
C LEU A 60 3.43 4.40 10.02
N TRP A 61 2.78 3.51 9.27
CA TRP A 61 2.15 3.89 8.01
C TRP A 61 1.10 4.97 8.23
N PHE A 62 0.17 4.78 9.16
CA PHE A 62 -0.84 5.80 9.48
C PHE A 62 -0.23 7.12 9.94
N TRP A 63 0.84 7.07 10.74
CA TRP A 63 1.52 8.28 11.19
C TRP A 63 2.20 9.03 10.04
N THR A 64 2.96 8.34 9.19
CA THR A 64 3.60 8.97 8.02
C THR A 64 2.58 9.45 7.01
N GLN A 65 1.47 8.74 6.83
CA GLN A 65 0.36 9.16 5.98
C GLN A 65 -0.25 10.49 6.45
N ALA A 66 -0.42 10.68 7.76
CA ALA A 66 -0.87 11.95 8.31
C ALA A 66 0.12 13.10 8.07
N LEU A 67 1.44 12.82 8.15
CA LEU A 67 2.48 13.82 7.83
C LEU A 67 2.46 14.21 6.35
N ILE A 68 2.30 13.25 5.44
CA ILE A 68 2.22 13.50 3.99
C ILE A 68 0.96 14.29 3.66
N GLY A 69 -0.19 13.92 4.24
CA GLY A 69 -1.46 14.60 4.04
C GLY A 69 -1.47 16.07 4.47
N SER A 70 -0.56 16.46 5.37
CA SER A 70 -0.40 17.86 5.79
C SER A 70 0.31 18.77 4.76
N ARG A 71 0.88 18.21 3.67
CA ARG A 71 1.62 18.95 2.64
C ARG A 71 0.68 19.58 1.62
N LYS A 72 1.06 20.76 1.09
CA LYS A 72 0.27 21.46 0.05
C LYS A 72 0.77 21.03 -1.34
N GLY A 73 -0.16 20.69 -2.24
CA GLY A 73 0.10 20.40 -3.65
C GLY A 73 0.34 21.66 -4.49
N GLY A 74 0.88 21.47 -5.71
CA GLY A 74 1.08 22.50 -6.73
C GLY A 74 -0.08 22.59 -7.74
N PRO A 75 0.12 23.26 -8.91
CA PRO A 75 -0.87 23.32 -9.99
C PRO A 75 -1.09 21.93 -10.65
N ALA A 76 -2.22 21.73 -11.32
CA ALA A 76 -2.59 20.46 -11.94
C ALA A 76 -1.61 20.02 -13.05
N ILE A 77 -1.52 18.71 -13.27
CA ILE A 77 -0.72 18.05 -14.32
C ILE A 77 -1.68 17.52 -15.39
N GLY A 78 -1.28 17.59 -16.67
CA GLY A 78 -2.00 16.96 -17.77
C GLY A 78 -1.84 15.43 -17.73
N ASP A 79 -2.92 14.70 -18.07
CA ASP A 79 -2.93 13.23 -18.08
C ASP A 79 -3.84 12.71 -19.20
N ALA A 80 -3.25 12.05 -20.20
CA ALA A 80 -3.97 11.58 -21.39
C ALA A 80 -5.05 10.54 -21.08
N LEU A 81 -4.85 9.65 -20.09
CA LEU A 81 -5.90 8.70 -19.70
C LEU A 81 -7.04 9.38 -18.97
N HIS A 82 -6.79 10.45 -18.25
CA HIS A 82 -7.83 11.30 -17.72
C HIS A 82 -8.67 11.93 -18.85
N ASP A 83 -8.03 12.38 -19.92
CA ASP A 83 -8.75 12.95 -21.06
C ASP A 83 -9.59 11.87 -21.76
N TRP A 84 -9.07 10.68 -21.99
CA TRP A 84 -9.80 9.58 -22.61
C TRP A 84 -10.96 9.07 -21.75
N THR A 85 -10.81 9.10 -20.42
CA THR A 85 -11.85 8.65 -19.47
C THR A 85 -12.79 9.77 -19.03
N GLU A 86 -12.66 10.98 -19.59
CA GLU A 86 -13.48 12.15 -19.25
C GLU A 86 -15.00 11.88 -19.33
N PRO A 87 -15.54 11.18 -20.36
CA PRO A 87 -16.98 10.88 -20.40
C PRO A 87 -17.45 10.05 -19.20
N TRP A 88 -16.64 9.09 -18.75
CA TRP A 88 -16.97 8.24 -17.60
C TRP A 88 -16.88 9.01 -16.28
N ASN A 89 -15.85 9.85 -16.10
CA ASN A 89 -15.75 10.72 -14.95
C ASN A 89 -16.94 11.68 -14.85
N THR A 90 -17.31 12.33 -15.95
CA THR A 90 -18.48 13.23 -16.03
C THR A 90 -19.78 12.50 -15.68
N HIS A 91 -19.95 11.28 -16.19
CA HIS A 91 -21.10 10.45 -15.89
C HIS A 91 -21.18 10.11 -14.38
N LEU A 92 -20.05 9.79 -13.76
CA LEU A 92 -20.00 9.49 -12.31
C LEU A 92 -20.21 10.74 -11.45
N GLN A 93 -19.73 11.90 -11.88
CA GLN A 93 -19.99 13.16 -11.18
C GLN A 93 -21.49 13.50 -11.14
N SER A 94 -22.21 13.23 -12.25
CA SER A 94 -23.66 13.45 -12.31
C SER A 94 -24.48 12.39 -11.54
N ARG A 95 -23.84 11.28 -11.11
CA ARG A 95 -24.49 10.14 -10.43
C ARG A 95 -23.80 9.78 -9.11
N PRO A 96 -23.91 10.60 -8.06
CA PRO A 96 -23.18 10.42 -6.82
C PRO A 96 -23.47 9.08 -6.11
N LYS A 97 -24.66 8.51 -6.27
CA LYS A 97 -25.00 7.18 -5.75
C LYS A 97 -24.18 6.07 -6.42
N LEU A 98 -24.01 6.14 -7.75
CA LEU A 98 -23.20 5.18 -8.50
C LEU A 98 -21.73 5.33 -8.15
N ALA A 99 -21.22 6.56 -8.07
CA ALA A 99 -19.85 6.83 -7.64
C ALA A 99 -19.57 6.28 -6.23
N ASN A 100 -20.51 6.46 -5.29
CA ASN A 100 -20.38 5.90 -3.94
C ASN A 100 -20.39 4.37 -3.95
N ALA A 101 -21.24 3.72 -4.77
CA ALA A 101 -21.25 2.26 -4.89
C ALA A 101 -19.89 1.73 -5.41
N ILE A 102 -19.30 2.40 -6.41
CA ILE A 102 -17.95 2.06 -6.92
C ILE A 102 -16.91 2.22 -5.82
N LEU A 103 -16.92 3.32 -5.07
CA LEU A 103 -15.98 3.54 -3.95
C LEU A 103 -16.12 2.47 -2.87
N ILE A 104 -17.33 2.04 -2.53
CA ILE A 104 -17.59 0.97 -1.55
C ILE A 104 -17.03 -0.37 -2.05
N VAL A 105 -17.33 -0.75 -3.29
CA VAL A 105 -16.86 -2.01 -3.88
C VAL A 105 -15.33 -2.03 -3.96
N SER A 106 -14.72 -0.95 -4.42
CA SER A 106 -13.27 -0.80 -4.45
C SER A 106 -12.67 -0.92 -3.05
N SER A 107 -13.21 -0.18 -2.06
CA SER A 107 -12.71 -0.28 -0.67
C SER A 107 -12.78 -1.71 -0.14
N ALA A 108 -13.86 -2.45 -0.45
CA ALA A 108 -14.00 -3.84 -0.02
C ALA A 108 -12.94 -4.76 -0.66
N PHE A 109 -12.61 -4.57 -1.94
CA PHE A 109 -11.53 -5.32 -2.58
C PHE A 109 -10.16 -4.98 -2.01
N ILE A 110 -9.89 -3.70 -1.74
CA ILE A 110 -8.62 -3.28 -1.15
C ILE A 110 -8.46 -3.80 0.27
N ASP A 111 -9.51 -3.73 1.08
CA ASP A 111 -9.51 -4.32 2.43
C ASP A 111 -9.31 -5.84 2.36
N PHE A 112 -9.97 -6.53 1.43
CA PHE A 112 -9.77 -7.96 1.20
C PHE A 112 -8.32 -8.30 0.83
N PHE A 113 -7.75 -7.65 -0.18
CA PHE A 113 -6.37 -7.91 -0.61
C PHE A 113 -5.36 -7.55 0.48
N GLY A 114 -5.53 -6.43 1.17
CA GLY A 114 -4.63 -6.02 2.23
C GLY A 114 -4.69 -6.97 3.43
N LEU A 115 -5.89 -7.35 3.88
CA LEU A 115 -6.06 -8.34 4.95
C LEU A 115 -5.53 -9.72 4.53
N PHE A 116 -5.74 -10.12 3.27
CA PHE A 116 -5.15 -11.34 2.72
C PHE A 116 -3.62 -11.32 2.78
N LEU A 117 -2.97 -10.24 2.34
CA LEU A 117 -1.51 -10.11 2.38
C LEU A 117 -0.97 -10.17 3.82
N ILE A 118 -1.65 -9.51 4.76
CA ILE A 118 -1.30 -9.53 6.19
C ILE A 118 -1.49 -10.94 6.75
N ALA A 119 -2.65 -11.57 6.52
CA ALA A 119 -2.96 -12.91 7.01
C ALA A 119 -2.03 -13.96 6.41
N ALA A 120 -1.74 -13.89 5.10
CA ALA A 120 -0.81 -14.79 4.44
C ALA A 120 0.63 -14.63 4.96
N GLY A 121 1.06 -13.42 5.32
CA GLY A 121 2.33 -13.19 5.99
C GLY A 121 2.36 -13.69 7.44
N LEU A 122 1.24 -13.59 8.16
CA LEU A 122 1.15 -13.97 9.56
C LEU A 122 1.02 -15.50 9.75
N PHE A 123 0.12 -16.13 8.99
CA PHE A 123 -0.26 -17.54 9.17
C PHE A 123 0.32 -18.45 8.07
N GLY A 124 0.83 -17.88 6.98
CA GLY A 124 1.41 -18.61 5.85
C GLY A 124 2.80 -19.16 6.14
N PRO A 125 3.37 -19.92 5.20
CA PRO A 125 4.68 -20.55 5.35
C PRO A 125 5.82 -19.53 5.42
N THR A 126 5.65 -18.33 4.83
CA THR A 126 6.67 -17.27 4.79
C THR A 126 6.07 -15.91 5.11
N LEU A 127 6.90 -14.98 5.58
CA LEU A 127 6.51 -13.57 5.79
C LEU A 127 6.44 -12.76 4.48
N ARG A 128 6.80 -13.36 3.35
CA ARG A 128 6.93 -12.72 2.03
C ARG A 128 5.76 -11.81 1.63
N PRO A 129 4.47 -12.22 1.73
CA PRO A 129 3.36 -11.36 1.31
C PRO A 129 3.33 -10.03 2.07
N PHE A 130 3.57 -10.08 3.37
CA PHE A 130 3.65 -8.88 4.20
C PHE A 130 4.90 -8.04 3.93
N VAL A 131 6.06 -8.67 3.73
CA VAL A 131 7.30 -7.97 3.37
C VAL A 131 7.15 -7.24 2.04
N GLY A 132 6.52 -7.85 1.04
CA GLY A 132 6.20 -7.19 -0.24
C GLY A 132 5.33 -5.96 -0.05
N LEU A 133 4.27 -6.07 0.76
CA LEU A 133 3.41 -4.94 1.11
C LEU A 133 4.21 -3.83 1.80
N LEU A 134 5.03 -4.18 2.79
CA LEU A 134 5.84 -3.22 3.53
C LEU A 134 6.83 -2.50 2.61
N VAL A 135 7.55 -3.22 1.75
CA VAL A 135 8.54 -2.65 0.84
C VAL A 135 7.90 -1.63 -0.11
N VAL A 136 6.78 -1.97 -0.73
CA VAL A 136 6.11 -1.05 -1.65
C VAL A 136 5.57 0.18 -0.92
N PHE A 137 5.05 0.03 0.31
CA PHE A 137 4.54 1.16 1.08
C PHE A 137 5.66 2.04 1.65
N VAL A 138 6.78 1.48 2.09
CA VAL A 138 7.97 2.26 2.48
C VAL A 138 8.47 3.07 1.29
N PHE A 139 8.59 2.44 0.11
CA PHE A 139 9.00 3.13 -1.11
C PHE A 139 8.01 4.26 -1.50
N ARG A 140 6.70 3.97 -1.44
CA ARG A 140 5.65 4.97 -1.64
C ARG A 140 5.80 6.15 -0.68
N GLN A 141 6.01 5.91 0.61
CA GLN A 141 6.18 6.95 1.62
C GLN A 141 7.42 7.82 1.36
N ILE A 142 8.54 7.21 0.96
CA ILE A 142 9.75 7.95 0.58
C ILE A 142 9.46 8.86 -0.61
N CYS A 143 8.83 8.34 -1.65
CA CYS A 143 8.50 9.12 -2.84
C CYS A 143 7.56 10.30 -2.51
N GLN A 144 6.51 10.06 -1.73
CA GLN A 144 5.56 11.10 -1.31
C GLN A 144 6.16 12.12 -0.34
N ALA A 145 7.18 11.73 0.43
CA ALA A 145 7.93 12.65 1.26
C ALA A 145 8.79 13.62 0.42
N LEU A 146 9.38 13.10 -0.66
CA LEU A 146 10.28 13.86 -1.55
C LEU A 146 9.52 14.68 -2.60
N CYS A 147 8.40 14.17 -3.12
CA CYS A 147 7.63 14.78 -4.20
C CYS A 147 6.21 15.11 -3.76
N THR A 148 5.70 16.26 -4.20
CA THR A 148 4.31 16.67 -3.98
C THR A 148 3.66 16.86 -5.34
N LEU A 149 2.62 16.07 -5.63
CA LEU A 149 1.81 16.25 -6.83
C LEU A 149 0.53 17.04 -6.52
N PRO A 150 0.01 17.79 -7.48
CA PRO A 150 -1.27 18.48 -7.32
C PRO A 150 -2.43 17.49 -7.31
N ILE A 151 -3.55 17.91 -6.76
CA ILE A 151 -4.80 17.14 -6.79
C ILE A 151 -5.27 17.04 -8.25
N PRO A 152 -5.59 15.83 -8.76
CA PRO A 152 -6.14 15.68 -10.10
C PRO A 152 -7.45 16.49 -10.27
N PRO A 153 -7.64 17.22 -11.38
CA PRO A 153 -8.86 17.96 -11.62
C PRO A 153 -10.08 17.05 -11.65
N ARG A 154 -11.20 17.49 -11.06
CA ARG A 154 -12.47 16.75 -11.05
C ARG A 154 -12.39 15.39 -10.33
N MET A 155 -11.55 15.28 -9.31
CA MET A 155 -11.39 14.09 -8.47
C MET A 155 -12.71 13.73 -7.77
N ILE A 156 -13.08 12.45 -7.85
CA ILE A 156 -14.19 11.84 -7.11
C ILE A 156 -13.60 10.94 -6.03
N TRP A 157 -13.14 11.55 -4.93
CA TRP A 157 -12.53 10.83 -3.83
C TRP A 157 -13.06 11.36 -2.51
N ARG A 158 -14.02 10.64 -1.93
CA ARG A 158 -14.70 11.02 -0.70
C ARG A 158 -15.17 9.79 0.06
N ASN A 159 -15.30 9.88 1.35
CA ASN A 159 -15.88 8.82 2.15
C ASN A 159 -17.33 8.54 1.70
N PRO A 160 -17.63 7.32 1.21
CA PRO A 160 -18.96 6.95 0.73
C PRO A 160 -19.96 6.65 1.85
N GLY A 161 -19.58 6.83 3.12
CA GLY A 161 -20.41 6.49 4.29
C GLY A 161 -20.33 5.01 4.70
N PHE A 162 -19.37 4.26 4.19
CA PHE A 162 -19.10 2.87 4.54
C PHE A 162 -17.73 2.75 5.19
N PRO A 163 -17.57 2.01 6.30
CA PRO A 163 -16.28 1.83 6.96
C PRO A 163 -15.34 1.03 6.07
N SER A 164 -14.11 1.52 5.94
CA SER A 164 -12.98 0.82 5.31
C SER A 164 -11.83 0.78 6.30
N LEU A 165 -11.04 -0.30 6.30
CA LEU A 165 -9.92 -0.50 7.21
C LEU A 165 -8.63 0.14 6.67
N LEU A 166 -8.37 -0.01 5.37
CA LEU A 166 -7.10 0.37 4.74
C LEU A 166 -7.21 1.59 3.83
N VAL A 167 -8.41 1.88 3.33
CA VAL A 167 -8.64 3.02 2.44
C VAL A 167 -8.81 4.29 3.24
N THR A 168 -7.95 5.29 2.97
CA THR A 168 -8.01 6.60 3.59
C THR A 168 -8.67 7.60 2.65
N TYR A 169 -9.72 8.25 3.12
CA TYR A 169 -10.39 9.35 2.42
C TYR A 169 -10.02 10.69 3.06
N GLY A 170 -9.95 11.73 2.25
CA GLY A 170 -9.66 13.09 2.77
C GLY A 170 -8.17 13.44 2.86
N VAL A 171 -7.29 12.61 2.31
CA VAL A 171 -5.86 12.93 2.16
C VAL A 171 -5.65 13.63 0.83
N ALA A 172 -5.10 14.84 0.85
CA ALA A 172 -5.00 15.71 -0.33
C ALA A 172 -3.64 15.64 -1.05
N ASN A 173 -2.63 14.96 -0.51
CA ASN A 173 -1.24 15.02 -0.98
C ASN A 173 -0.54 13.66 -1.01
N ASP A 174 -1.28 12.57 -1.09
CA ASP A 174 -0.74 11.22 -1.13
C ASP A 174 -0.70 10.64 -2.56
N PHE A 175 -0.62 11.52 -3.55
CA PHE A 175 -0.40 11.16 -4.95
C PHE A 175 1.05 10.71 -5.13
N PHE A 176 1.35 10.02 -6.17
CA PHE A 176 2.53 9.26 -6.53
C PHE A 176 2.59 7.89 -5.83
N ILE A 177 2.54 6.86 -6.68
CA ILE A 177 2.37 5.44 -6.34
C ILE A 177 1.00 5.19 -5.71
N SER A 178 0.03 4.77 -6.54
CA SER A 178 -1.32 4.43 -6.10
C SER A 178 -1.32 3.29 -5.09
N GLY A 179 -1.79 3.57 -3.87
CA GLY A 179 -1.91 2.54 -2.83
C GLY A 179 -2.91 1.44 -3.20
N HIS A 180 -4.05 1.80 -3.82
CA HIS A 180 -5.05 0.85 -4.31
C HIS A 180 -4.46 -0.11 -5.33
N THR A 181 -3.82 0.43 -6.36
CA THR A 181 -3.16 -0.38 -7.40
C THR A 181 -2.07 -1.27 -6.79
N ALA A 182 -1.26 -0.74 -5.88
CA ALA A 182 -0.18 -1.50 -5.26
C ALA A 182 -0.70 -2.70 -4.45
N ILE A 183 -1.70 -2.49 -3.58
CA ILE A 183 -2.31 -3.57 -2.78
C ILE A 183 -2.95 -4.62 -3.69
N ALA A 184 -3.72 -4.18 -4.70
CA ALA A 184 -4.41 -5.09 -5.60
C ALA A 184 -3.44 -5.92 -6.45
N VAL A 185 -2.37 -5.32 -6.99
CA VAL A 185 -1.34 -6.02 -7.78
C VAL A 185 -0.55 -6.99 -6.91
N LEU A 186 -0.10 -6.60 -5.71
CA LEU A 186 0.57 -7.51 -4.78
C LEU A 186 -0.35 -8.66 -4.36
N GLY A 187 -1.62 -8.36 -4.06
CA GLY A 187 -2.62 -9.37 -3.74
C GLY A 187 -2.79 -10.38 -4.88
N ALA A 188 -2.89 -9.90 -6.12
CA ALA A 188 -2.99 -10.76 -7.29
C ALA A 188 -1.75 -11.63 -7.50
N ILE A 189 -0.53 -11.07 -7.31
CA ILE A 189 0.73 -11.81 -7.38
C ILE A 189 0.75 -12.93 -6.33
N GLU A 190 0.43 -12.64 -5.08
CA GLU A 190 0.50 -13.64 -4.01
C GLU A 190 -0.64 -14.67 -4.11
N ILE A 191 -1.85 -14.28 -4.53
CA ILE A 191 -2.93 -15.25 -4.82
C ILE A 191 -2.52 -16.19 -5.96
N SER A 192 -1.88 -15.67 -7.02
CA SER A 192 -1.39 -16.50 -8.14
C SER A 192 -0.31 -17.49 -7.73
N ARG A 193 0.43 -17.22 -6.65
CA ARG A 193 1.48 -18.10 -6.10
C ARG A 193 0.93 -19.15 -5.14
N LEU A 194 -0.13 -18.82 -4.41
CA LEU A 194 -0.66 -19.64 -3.31
C LEU A 194 -1.86 -20.51 -3.73
N PHE A 195 -2.56 -20.14 -4.80
CA PHE A 195 -3.80 -20.78 -5.23
C PHE A 195 -3.75 -21.20 -6.70
N PRO A 196 -4.63 -22.11 -7.14
CA PRO A 196 -4.77 -22.50 -8.55
C PRO A 196 -5.00 -21.30 -9.47
N TRP A 197 -4.54 -21.41 -10.71
CA TRP A 197 -4.54 -20.32 -11.71
C TRP A 197 -5.86 -19.54 -11.88
N PRO A 198 -7.08 -20.13 -11.75
CA PRO A 198 -8.31 -19.33 -11.92
C PRO A 198 -8.46 -18.22 -10.87
N PHE A 199 -8.00 -18.47 -9.63
CA PHE A 199 -8.02 -17.46 -8.57
C PHE A 199 -7.01 -16.32 -8.87
N GLY A 200 -5.82 -16.66 -9.39
CA GLY A 200 -4.84 -15.68 -9.83
C GLY A 200 -5.37 -14.81 -10.96
N LEU A 201 -6.06 -15.41 -11.95
CA LEU A 201 -6.69 -14.67 -13.03
C LEU A 201 -7.79 -13.75 -12.50
N ALA A 202 -8.67 -14.23 -11.63
CA ALA A 202 -9.72 -13.43 -11.02
C ALA A 202 -9.12 -12.24 -10.24
N ALA A 203 -8.08 -12.47 -9.43
CA ALA A 203 -7.39 -11.42 -8.70
C ALA A 203 -6.71 -10.40 -9.63
N ALA A 204 -6.12 -10.84 -10.73
CA ALA A 204 -5.53 -9.95 -11.75
C ALA A 204 -6.59 -9.07 -12.44
N LEU A 205 -7.77 -9.63 -12.73
CA LEU A 205 -8.88 -8.86 -13.29
C LEU A 205 -9.40 -7.81 -12.30
N VAL A 206 -9.49 -8.14 -11.00
CA VAL A 206 -9.83 -7.16 -9.97
C VAL A 206 -8.75 -6.08 -9.88
N ALA A 207 -7.46 -6.44 -9.88
CA ALA A 207 -6.36 -5.47 -9.84
C ALA A 207 -6.37 -4.52 -11.05
N PHE A 208 -6.70 -5.03 -12.24
CA PHE A 208 -6.91 -4.20 -13.43
C PHE A 208 -8.11 -3.26 -13.25
N GLY A 209 -9.23 -3.76 -12.71
CA GLY A 209 -10.41 -2.95 -12.41
C GLY A 209 -10.11 -1.83 -11.41
N GLU A 210 -9.33 -2.11 -10.36
CA GLU A 210 -8.88 -1.10 -9.38
C GLU A 210 -7.98 -0.04 -10.02
N ALA A 211 -7.04 -0.43 -10.88
CA ALA A 211 -6.19 0.49 -11.62
C ALA A 211 -7.01 1.42 -12.53
N LEU A 212 -7.99 0.87 -13.26
CA LEU A 212 -8.90 1.65 -14.10
C LEU A 212 -9.80 2.57 -13.26
N MET A 213 -10.33 2.07 -12.15
CA MET A 213 -11.22 2.81 -11.27
C MET A 213 -10.54 4.07 -10.71
N VAL A 214 -9.31 3.97 -10.19
CA VAL A 214 -8.61 5.14 -9.63
C VAL A 214 -8.29 6.19 -10.69
N ILE A 215 -8.11 5.80 -11.97
CA ILE A 215 -7.95 6.72 -13.10
C ILE A 215 -9.29 7.40 -13.43
N VAL A 216 -10.37 6.64 -13.57
CA VAL A 216 -11.71 7.17 -13.91
C VAL A 216 -12.24 8.11 -12.83
N LEU A 217 -12.04 7.76 -11.56
CA LEU A 217 -12.39 8.62 -10.42
C LEU A 217 -11.41 9.79 -10.22
N ARG A 218 -10.33 9.82 -10.98
CA ARG A 218 -9.24 10.81 -10.83
C ARG A 218 -8.64 10.83 -9.42
N ALA A 219 -8.69 9.69 -8.74
CA ALA A 219 -8.04 9.52 -7.45
C ALA A 219 -6.51 9.51 -7.57
N HIS A 220 -5.99 9.11 -8.73
CA HIS A 220 -4.57 9.08 -9.07
C HIS A 220 -4.33 9.46 -10.53
N TYR A 221 -3.15 9.97 -10.84
CA TYR A 221 -2.65 10.12 -12.20
C TYR A 221 -2.25 8.76 -12.78
N THR A 222 -2.24 8.66 -14.11
CA THR A 222 -1.78 7.46 -14.83
C THR A 222 -0.36 7.04 -14.42
N LEU A 223 0.54 8.02 -14.20
CA LEU A 223 1.90 7.76 -13.75
C LEU A 223 1.94 7.06 -12.38
N ASP A 224 1.05 7.43 -11.48
CA ASP A 224 0.96 6.84 -10.13
C ASP A 224 0.55 5.37 -10.20
N VAL A 225 -0.35 5.03 -11.13
CA VAL A 225 -0.81 3.67 -11.39
C VAL A 225 0.29 2.81 -12.01
N LEU A 226 0.97 3.33 -13.03
CA LEU A 226 2.08 2.62 -13.69
C LEU A 226 3.25 2.41 -12.71
N ALA A 227 3.59 3.44 -11.93
CA ALA A 227 4.61 3.34 -10.89
C ALA A 227 4.23 2.31 -9.81
N ALA A 228 2.94 2.24 -9.41
CA ALA A 228 2.46 1.26 -8.44
C ALA A 228 2.57 -0.18 -8.97
N ILE A 229 2.22 -0.41 -10.23
CA ILE A 229 2.37 -1.73 -10.87
C ILE A 229 3.85 -2.14 -10.88
N ALA A 230 4.73 -1.30 -11.39
CA ALA A 230 6.17 -1.58 -11.45
C ALA A 230 6.78 -1.81 -10.05
N ALA A 231 6.46 -0.94 -9.09
CA ALA A 231 6.93 -1.05 -7.71
C ALA A 231 6.44 -2.35 -7.04
N SER A 232 5.20 -2.79 -7.33
CA SER A 232 4.65 -4.03 -6.78
C SER A 232 5.39 -5.26 -7.27
N PHE A 233 5.72 -5.35 -8.56
CA PHE A 233 6.54 -6.45 -9.10
C PHE A 233 7.95 -6.43 -8.51
N CYS A 234 8.59 -5.26 -8.41
CA CYS A 234 9.90 -5.12 -7.77
C CYS A 234 9.85 -5.54 -6.29
N ALA A 235 8.85 -5.08 -5.55
CA ALA A 235 8.67 -5.41 -4.14
C ALA A 235 8.42 -6.89 -3.91
N ALA A 236 7.57 -7.53 -4.74
CA ALA A 236 7.30 -8.98 -4.67
C ALA A 236 8.55 -9.81 -4.96
N THR A 237 9.39 -9.37 -5.91
CA THR A 237 10.66 -10.03 -6.23
C THR A 237 11.69 -9.82 -5.12
N PHE A 238 11.81 -8.58 -4.62
CA PHE A 238 12.71 -8.27 -3.50
C PHE A 238 12.33 -9.06 -2.23
N ALA A 239 11.04 -9.10 -1.89
CA ALA A 239 10.54 -9.86 -0.75
C ALA A 239 10.82 -11.37 -0.88
N LEU A 240 10.72 -11.91 -2.10
CA LEU A 240 11.06 -13.32 -2.37
C LEU A 240 12.54 -13.61 -2.02
N HIS A 241 13.46 -12.79 -2.51
CA HIS A 241 14.89 -12.98 -2.24
C HIS A 241 15.25 -12.69 -0.79
N LEU A 242 14.67 -11.64 -0.21
CA LEU A 242 14.93 -11.28 1.18
C LEU A 242 14.46 -12.39 2.14
N CYS A 243 13.22 -12.86 2.01
CA CYS A 243 12.70 -13.91 2.87
C CYS A 243 13.45 -15.23 2.69
N ALA A 244 13.86 -15.57 1.45
CA ALA A 244 14.67 -16.74 1.20
C ALA A 244 16.07 -16.65 1.85
N ALA A 245 16.70 -15.47 1.82
CA ALA A 245 18.01 -15.25 2.42
C ALA A 245 17.98 -15.35 3.96
N PHE A 246 16.85 -14.99 4.58
CA PHE A 246 16.67 -15.02 6.05
C PHE A 246 15.88 -16.24 6.54
N GLY A 247 15.41 -17.13 5.67
CA GLY A 247 14.63 -18.30 6.08
C GLY A 247 13.28 -18.00 6.72
N ILE A 248 12.61 -16.87 6.36
CA ILE A 248 11.37 -16.36 6.98
C ILE A 248 10.20 -16.25 5.99
#